data_a984c06d723c56b58fd01b03fa9504f3
#
_entry.id   a984c06d723c56b58fd01b03fa9504f3
#
_cell.length_a   1.000
_cell.length_b   1.000
_cell.length_c   1.000
_cell.angle_alpha   90.00
_cell.angle_beta   90.00
_cell.angle_gamma   90.00
#
_symmetry.space_group_name_H-M   'P 1'
#
loop_
_entity.id
_entity.type
_entity.pdbx_description
1 polymer ?
#
loop_
_entity_poly.entity_id
_entity_poly.type
_entity_poly.pdbx_seq_one_letter_code
_entity_poly.pdbx_strand_id
1 'polypeptide(L)'
;MVKKTDSVRVAAVGDIHLGGKGLEPPLQILFGQVAEHADVLALCGDLTDRGDPEEARLMAKALAAVSVPIVAVLGNHDYECGKVPEITRILCDAGVHVLDGDAHEVLGIGFAGIKGFAGGFGRRALGPWGEPLIKQFVREALDEALKLETALGKLRTERKVALLHYSPVVGTVVGEPLEIYPYLGSSRLEEPLTRYPVDVVFHGHAHHGAPESRTREGVPVYNVSMVLLQNTFPDRPPFRVIELPISRHNQDDAEPVPVGATPLRRVTDRPGA
;
A
#
# COMPACT_ATOMS: atom_id res chain seq x y z
N MET A 1 -20.50 -18.31 23.93
CA MET A 1 -20.82 -17.29 22.93
C MET A 1 -19.61 -17.17 22.02
N VAL A 2 -19.73 -17.54 20.74
CA VAL A 2 -18.67 -17.32 19.75
C VAL A 2 -18.65 -15.81 19.48
N LYS A 3 -17.53 -15.13 19.76
CA LYS A 3 -17.35 -13.71 19.37
C LYS A 3 -17.49 -13.65 17.84
N LYS A 4 -18.49 -12.92 17.35
CA LYS A 4 -18.62 -12.62 15.91
C LYS A 4 -17.44 -11.73 15.55
N THR A 5 -16.41 -12.32 14.96
CA THR A 5 -15.23 -11.59 14.47
C THR A 5 -15.69 -10.85 13.23
N ASP A 6 -15.68 -9.53 13.26
CA ASP A 6 -15.85 -8.75 12.05
C ASP A 6 -14.57 -8.86 11.24
N SER A 7 -14.68 -8.81 9.94
CA SER A 7 -13.55 -8.84 9.02
C SER A 7 -13.68 -7.71 8.01
N VAL A 8 -12.54 -7.27 7.48
CA VAL A 8 -12.44 -6.30 6.40
C VAL A 8 -11.81 -7.00 5.21
N ARG A 9 -12.47 -6.90 4.07
CA ARG A 9 -11.99 -7.43 2.80
C ARG A 9 -11.20 -6.34 2.07
N VAL A 10 -9.95 -6.62 1.74
CA VAL A 10 -9.08 -5.73 0.98
C VAL A 10 -8.89 -6.31 -0.41
N ALA A 11 -9.35 -5.59 -1.45
CA ALA A 11 -9.02 -5.88 -2.84
C ALA A 11 -7.74 -5.16 -3.22
N ALA A 12 -6.82 -5.84 -3.92
CA ALA A 12 -5.57 -5.23 -4.37
C ALA A 12 -5.31 -5.52 -5.85
N VAL A 13 -4.87 -4.50 -6.59
CA VAL A 13 -4.46 -4.57 -8.01
C VAL A 13 -3.38 -3.52 -8.28
N GLY A 14 -2.49 -3.79 -9.20
CA GLY A 14 -1.46 -2.87 -9.71
C GLY A 14 -1.28 -3.04 -11.21
N ASP A 15 -0.36 -2.26 -11.80
CA ASP A 15 0.04 -2.36 -13.21
C ASP A 15 -1.16 -2.23 -14.17
N ILE A 16 -1.95 -1.18 -13.94
CA ILE A 16 -3.15 -0.89 -14.75
C ILE A 16 -2.74 -0.26 -16.08
N HIS A 17 -1.64 0.53 -16.10
CA HIS A 17 -1.08 1.19 -17.28
C HIS A 17 -2.12 1.91 -18.13
N LEU A 18 -2.97 2.71 -17.48
CA LEU A 18 -4.02 3.44 -18.19
C LEU A 18 -3.38 4.48 -19.14
N GLY A 19 -3.75 4.39 -20.42
CA GLY A 19 -3.14 5.15 -21.51
C GLY A 19 -2.30 4.29 -22.44
N GLY A 20 -1.86 3.10 -22.00
CA GLY A 20 -1.10 2.14 -22.82
C GLY A 20 -1.93 1.55 -23.96
N LYS A 21 -1.27 1.17 -25.04
CA LYS A 21 -1.93 0.51 -26.18
C LYS A 21 -2.37 -0.90 -25.77
N GLY A 22 -3.68 -1.13 -25.75
CA GLY A 22 -4.27 -2.47 -25.61
C GLY A 22 -4.97 -2.76 -24.28
N LEU A 23 -4.95 -1.85 -23.32
CA LEU A 23 -5.74 -1.96 -22.10
C LEU A 23 -6.97 -1.04 -22.16
N GLU A 24 -8.00 -1.51 -22.87
CA GLU A 24 -9.36 -1.03 -22.68
C GLU A 24 -10.28 -2.20 -22.31
N PRO A 25 -10.17 -2.77 -21.10
CA PRO A 25 -11.40 -3.19 -20.46
C PRO A 25 -12.10 -1.90 -20.01
N PRO A 26 -13.43 -1.84 -19.91
CA PRO A 26 -14.07 -0.74 -19.24
C PRO A 26 -13.68 -0.78 -17.75
N LEU A 27 -12.57 -0.14 -17.40
CA LEU A 27 -12.04 -0.07 -16.02
C LEU A 27 -13.14 0.36 -15.03
N GLN A 28 -14.08 1.18 -15.48
CA GLN A 28 -15.25 1.55 -14.68
C GLN A 28 -16.12 0.34 -14.30
N ILE A 29 -16.26 -0.66 -15.19
CA ILE A 29 -16.99 -1.89 -14.85
C ILE A 29 -16.20 -2.71 -13.83
N LEU A 30 -14.89 -2.86 -14.05
CA LEU A 30 -14.01 -3.55 -13.11
C LEU A 30 -14.07 -2.91 -11.72
N PHE A 31 -13.89 -1.58 -11.66
CA PHE A 31 -13.92 -0.85 -10.40
C PHE A 31 -15.30 -0.80 -9.75
N GLY A 32 -16.37 -0.79 -10.55
CA GLY A 32 -17.74 -0.91 -10.05
C GLY A 32 -18.01 -2.23 -9.30
N GLN A 33 -17.31 -3.31 -9.68
CA GLN A 33 -17.43 -4.62 -9.01
C GLN A 33 -16.66 -4.70 -7.69
N VAL A 34 -15.72 -3.80 -7.43
CA VAL A 34 -14.89 -3.85 -6.21
C VAL A 34 -15.74 -3.84 -4.95
N ALA A 35 -16.75 -2.97 -4.87
CA ALA A 35 -17.60 -2.84 -3.68
C ALA A 35 -18.44 -4.10 -3.36
N GLU A 36 -18.67 -4.97 -4.35
CA GLU A 36 -19.34 -6.26 -4.13
C GLU A 36 -18.41 -7.27 -3.46
N HIS A 37 -17.10 -7.12 -3.65
CA HIS A 37 -16.09 -8.08 -3.23
C HIS A 37 -15.23 -7.59 -2.07
N ALA A 38 -15.11 -6.27 -1.87
CA ALA A 38 -14.18 -5.69 -0.91
C ALA A 38 -14.74 -4.45 -0.21
N ASP A 39 -14.14 -4.13 0.92
CA ASP A 39 -14.47 -2.99 1.76
C ASP A 39 -13.41 -1.88 1.64
N VAL A 40 -12.23 -2.21 1.07
CA VAL A 40 -11.14 -1.27 0.74
C VAL A 40 -10.50 -1.71 -0.58
N LEU A 41 -10.13 -0.74 -1.44
CA LEU A 41 -9.33 -0.97 -2.64
C LEU A 41 -7.90 -0.47 -2.41
N ALA A 42 -6.92 -1.35 -2.66
CA ALA A 42 -5.48 -1.06 -2.64
C ALA A 42 -4.93 -1.06 -4.07
N LEU A 43 -4.25 0.02 -4.47
CA LEU A 43 -3.62 0.17 -5.78
C LEU A 43 -2.10 0.13 -5.64
N CYS A 44 -1.44 -0.81 -6.33
CA CYS A 44 -0.04 -1.15 -6.14
C CYS A 44 0.89 -0.61 -7.27
N GLY A 45 0.66 0.64 -7.69
CA GLY A 45 1.52 1.35 -8.64
C GLY A 45 1.24 1.04 -10.10
N ASP A 46 1.95 1.76 -10.97
CA ASP A 46 1.80 1.78 -12.43
C ASP A 46 0.33 1.96 -12.83
N LEU A 47 -0.26 3.02 -12.27
CA LEU A 47 -1.64 3.39 -12.52
C LEU A 47 -1.78 4.02 -13.91
N THR A 48 -0.77 4.79 -14.31
CA THR A 48 -0.61 5.42 -15.61
C THR A 48 0.43 4.67 -16.45
N ASP A 49 0.40 4.85 -17.77
CA ASP A 49 1.38 4.21 -18.67
C ASP A 49 2.70 5.00 -18.76
N ARG A 50 2.63 6.32 -18.67
CA ARG A 50 3.79 7.21 -18.84
C ARG A 50 3.94 8.29 -17.78
N GLY A 51 3.11 8.30 -16.77
CA GLY A 51 3.11 9.37 -15.79
C GLY A 51 2.61 10.70 -16.35
N ASP A 52 1.73 10.66 -17.36
CA ASP A 52 1.11 11.87 -17.89
C ASP A 52 -0.10 12.27 -17.01
N PRO A 53 -0.23 13.55 -16.62
CA PRO A 53 -1.38 14.04 -15.88
C PRO A 53 -2.74 13.76 -16.55
N GLU A 54 -2.81 13.68 -17.88
CA GLU A 54 -4.06 13.31 -18.56
C GLU A 54 -4.43 11.84 -18.31
N GLU A 55 -3.46 10.94 -18.26
CA GLU A 55 -3.67 9.54 -17.88
C GLU A 55 -4.18 9.45 -16.43
N ALA A 56 -3.58 10.26 -15.51
CA ALA A 56 -4.04 10.35 -14.14
C ALA A 56 -5.47 10.88 -14.01
N ARG A 57 -5.89 11.85 -14.84
CA ARG A 57 -7.29 12.32 -14.90
C ARG A 57 -8.25 11.24 -15.41
N LEU A 58 -7.81 10.45 -16.39
CA LEU A 58 -8.58 9.29 -16.85
C LEU A 58 -8.71 8.24 -15.76
N MET A 59 -7.63 7.96 -15.01
CA MET A 59 -7.66 7.06 -13.86
C MET A 59 -8.61 7.58 -12.78
N ALA A 60 -8.53 8.84 -12.40
CA ALA A 60 -9.44 9.47 -11.44
C ALA A 60 -10.91 9.32 -11.87
N LYS A 61 -11.20 9.50 -13.16
CA LYS A 61 -12.55 9.30 -13.72
C LYS A 61 -13.00 7.83 -13.64
N ALA A 62 -12.10 6.87 -13.89
CA ALA A 62 -12.42 5.45 -13.75
C ALA A 62 -12.69 5.06 -12.29
N LEU A 63 -11.87 5.59 -11.35
CA LEU A 63 -12.02 5.36 -9.92
C LEU A 63 -13.27 5.99 -9.30
N ALA A 64 -13.92 6.94 -9.97
CA ALA A 64 -15.20 7.51 -9.50
C ALA A 64 -16.34 6.47 -9.40
N ALA A 65 -16.18 5.28 -10.02
CA ALA A 65 -17.10 4.15 -9.88
C ALA A 65 -16.89 3.36 -8.56
N VAL A 66 -15.77 3.57 -7.86
CA VAL A 66 -15.45 2.89 -6.58
C VAL A 66 -16.13 3.61 -5.43
N SER A 67 -16.96 2.90 -4.68
CA SER A 67 -17.69 3.46 -3.53
C SER A 67 -17.04 3.12 -2.16
N VAL A 68 -15.90 2.42 -2.17
CA VAL A 68 -15.12 2.08 -0.97
C VAL A 68 -13.86 2.95 -0.87
N PRO A 69 -13.25 3.10 0.32
CA PRO A 69 -11.97 3.79 0.47
C PRO A 69 -10.89 3.23 -0.46
N ILE A 70 -10.07 4.12 -1.02
CA ILE A 70 -8.99 3.77 -1.94
C ILE A 70 -7.66 4.23 -1.33
N VAL A 71 -6.70 3.29 -1.22
CA VAL A 71 -5.32 3.55 -0.80
C VAL A 71 -4.40 3.15 -1.94
N ALA A 72 -3.41 3.96 -2.28
CA ALA A 72 -2.54 3.71 -3.42
C ALA A 72 -1.07 3.99 -3.11
N VAL A 73 -0.18 3.31 -3.81
CA VAL A 73 1.20 3.72 -4.06
C VAL A 73 1.38 3.97 -5.54
N LEU A 74 2.37 4.75 -5.91
CA LEU A 74 2.75 4.94 -7.32
C LEU A 74 3.80 3.91 -7.73
N GLY A 75 3.88 3.62 -9.03
CA GLY A 75 4.89 2.76 -9.63
C GLY A 75 5.89 3.54 -10.48
N ASN A 76 6.83 2.84 -11.13
CA ASN A 76 7.87 3.50 -11.91
C ASN A 76 7.33 4.20 -13.17
N HIS A 77 6.27 3.70 -13.79
CA HIS A 77 5.63 4.37 -14.93
C HIS A 77 4.98 5.68 -14.53
N ASP A 78 4.42 5.77 -13.32
CA ASP A 78 3.87 7.04 -12.80
C ASP A 78 4.94 8.12 -12.61
N TYR A 79 6.23 7.75 -12.57
CA TYR A 79 7.38 8.66 -12.45
C TYR A 79 8.00 9.07 -13.81
N GLU A 80 7.66 8.41 -14.93
CA GLU A 80 8.38 8.52 -16.19
C GLU A 80 8.43 9.95 -16.74
N CYS A 81 7.33 10.68 -16.71
CA CYS A 81 7.28 12.09 -17.14
C CYS A 81 7.78 13.10 -16.09
N GLY A 82 8.20 12.65 -14.90
CA GLY A 82 8.67 13.53 -13.83
C GLY A 82 7.61 14.45 -13.23
N LYS A 83 6.31 14.13 -13.39
CA LYS A 83 5.17 14.95 -12.95
C LYS A 83 4.46 14.35 -11.72
N VAL A 84 5.16 13.57 -10.91
CA VAL A 84 4.62 12.89 -9.72
C VAL A 84 3.80 13.78 -8.80
N PRO A 85 4.22 15.03 -8.46
CA PRO A 85 3.42 15.89 -7.60
C PRO A 85 2.05 16.24 -8.20
N GLU A 86 1.97 16.40 -9.53
CA GLU A 86 0.70 16.69 -10.21
C GLU A 86 -0.20 15.46 -10.25
N ILE A 87 0.35 14.27 -10.56
CA ILE A 87 -0.36 12.99 -10.57
C ILE A 87 -0.94 12.71 -9.17
N THR A 88 -0.10 12.81 -8.14
CA THR A 88 -0.52 12.61 -6.74
C THR A 88 -1.68 13.53 -6.39
N ARG A 89 -1.58 14.83 -6.75
CA ARG A 89 -2.66 15.79 -6.48
C ARG A 89 -3.97 15.40 -7.19
N ILE A 90 -3.91 15.02 -8.47
CA ILE A 90 -5.09 14.60 -9.25
C ILE A 90 -5.78 13.39 -8.58
N LEU A 91 -5.01 12.39 -8.16
CA LEU A 91 -5.53 11.21 -7.49
C LEU A 91 -6.10 11.54 -6.11
N CYS A 92 -5.40 12.38 -5.32
CA CYS A 92 -5.91 12.82 -4.01
C CYS A 92 -7.18 13.65 -4.13
N ASP A 93 -7.29 14.54 -5.12
CA ASP A 93 -8.51 15.32 -5.40
C ASP A 93 -9.70 14.41 -5.79
N ALA A 94 -9.41 13.20 -6.30
CA ALA A 94 -10.39 12.16 -6.59
C ALA A 94 -10.70 11.23 -5.39
N GLY A 95 -10.16 11.51 -4.20
CA GLY A 95 -10.43 10.74 -2.98
C GLY A 95 -9.51 9.54 -2.75
N VAL A 96 -8.40 9.42 -3.49
CA VAL A 96 -7.41 8.36 -3.29
C VAL A 96 -6.40 8.79 -2.24
N HIS A 97 -6.13 7.95 -1.25
CA HIS A 97 -5.03 8.15 -0.31
C HIS A 97 -3.72 7.60 -0.91
N VAL A 98 -2.92 8.49 -1.52
CA VAL A 98 -1.62 8.12 -2.11
C VAL A 98 -0.55 8.15 -1.02
N LEU A 99 0.17 7.03 -0.86
CA LEU A 99 1.22 6.83 0.14
C LEU A 99 2.61 6.82 -0.52
N ASP A 100 3.55 7.56 0.07
CA ASP A 100 4.99 7.53 -0.25
C ASP A 100 5.82 7.69 1.02
N GLY A 101 5.96 6.62 1.79
CA GLY A 101 6.58 6.64 3.13
C GLY A 101 5.61 7.13 4.21
N ASP A 102 4.31 7.11 3.89
CA ASP A 102 3.23 7.48 4.77
C ASP A 102 2.37 6.27 5.15
N ALA A 103 1.51 6.49 6.14
CA ALA A 103 0.59 5.50 6.67
C ALA A 103 -0.83 6.07 6.71
N HIS A 104 -1.82 5.20 6.44
CA HIS A 104 -3.24 5.53 6.53
C HIS A 104 -3.99 4.41 7.25
N GLU A 105 -4.88 4.77 8.16
CA GLU A 105 -5.70 3.82 8.90
C GLU A 105 -7.17 3.98 8.50
N VAL A 106 -7.77 2.91 8.01
CA VAL A 106 -9.16 2.88 7.55
C VAL A 106 -9.82 1.56 7.91
N LEU A 107 -11.04 1.59 8.41
CA LEU A 107 -11.84 0.43 8.83
C LEU A 107 -11.09 -0.52 9.79
N GLY A 108 -10.20 -0.01 10.64
CA GLY A 108 -9.41 -0.80 11.58
C GLY A 108 -8.20 -1.51 10.96
N ILE A 109 -7.90 -1.26 9.69
CA ILE A 109 -6.71 -1.73 8.99
C ILE A 109 -5.74 -0.58 8.80
N GLY A 110 -4.46 -0.79 9.11
CA GLY A 110 -3.38 0.17 8.84
C GLY A 110 -2.67 -0.18 7.54
N PHE A 111 -2.51 0.80 6.67
CA PHE A 111 -1.78 0.70 5.41
C PHE A 111 -0.51 1.52 5.50
N ALA A 112 0.64 0.89 5.26
CA ALA A 112 1.92 1.56 5.05
C ALA A 112 2.33 1.39 3.59
N GLY A 113 2.67 2.47 2.89
CA GLY A 113 2.89 2.41 1.45
C GLY A 113 4.14 3.15 1.00
N ILE A 114 4.81 2.56 0.02
CA ILE A 114 5.94 3.12 -0.72
C ILE A 114 5.92 2.63 -2.17
N LYS A 115 6.60 3.35 -3.06
CA LYS A 115 6.93 2.80 -4.37
C LYS A 115 7.85 1.58 -4.24
N GLY A 116 8.86 1.67 -3.43
CA GLY A 116 9.98 0.75 -3.40
C GLY A 116 10.99 1.04 -4.50
N PHE A 117 12.02 0.18 -4.62
CA PHE A 117 13.05 0.33 -5.64
C PHE A 117 13.75 -0.98 -5.95
N ALA A 118 14.49 -0.98 -7.06
CA ALA A 118 15.33 -2.05 -7.55
C ALA A 118 16.56 -2.32 -6.65
N GLY A 119 17.34 -3.36 -6.95
CA GLY A 119 18.60 -3.66 -6.23
C GLY A 119 18.92 -5.14 -6.15
N GLY A 120 17.96 -6.01 -6.47
CA GLY A 120 18.14 -7.46 -6.51
C GLY A 120 18.00 -8.15 -5.15
N PHE A 121 18.14 -9.47 -5.16
CA PHE A 121 17.74 -10.32 -4.06
C PHE A 121 18.90 -11.12 -3.44
N GLY A 122 18.82 -11.33 -2.11
CA GLY A 122 19.72 -12.17 -1.35
C GLY A 122 21.15 -11.64 -1.31
N ARG A 123 22.11 -12.55 -1.19
CA ARG A 123 23.53 -12.22 -1.01
C ARG A 123 24.21 -11.56 -2.20
N ARG A 124 23.58 -11.59 -3.37
CA ARG A 124 24.07 -11.00 -4.62
C ARG A 124 23.36 -9.70 -4.99
N ALA A 125 22.55 -9.15 -4.09
CA ALA A 125 21.98 -7.82 -4.25
C ALA A 125 23.09 -6.78 -4.45
N LEU A 126 22.79 -5.73 -5.25
CA LEU A 126 23.75 -4.68 -5.59
C LEU A 126 24.21 -3.94 -4.32
N GLY A 127 25.53 -3.83 -4.15
CA GLY A 127 26.19 -3.12 -3.05
C GLY A 127 26.72 -1.75 -3.42
N PRO A 128 27.00 -0.86 -2.46
CA PRO A 128 27.38 0.54 -2.68
C PRO A 128 28.87 0.71 -2.95
N TRP A 129 29.42 0.03 -3.96
CA TRP A 129 30.83 0.12 -4.34
C TRP A 129 30.99 0.58 -5.78
N GLY A 130 32.17 1.06 -6.12
CA GLY A 130 32.51 1.54 -7.44
C GLY A 130 32.04 2.98 -7.67
N GLU A 131 31.43 3.21 -8.80
CA GLU A 131 31.07 4.51 -9.33
C GLU A 131 30.01 5.24 -8.50
N PRO A 132 30.01 6.60 -8.53
CA PRO A 132 29.01 7.38 -7.79
C PRO A 132 27.55 7.02 -8.15
N LEU A 133 27.27 6.72 -9.43
CA LEU A 133 25.92 6.34 -9.88
C LEU A 133 25.44 5.03 -9.26
N ILE A 134 26.33 4.03 -9.11
CA ILE A 134 25.99 2.77 -8.44
C ILE A 134 25.71 3.01 -6.97
N LYS A 135 26.50 3.86 -6.32
CA LYS A 135 26.27 4.24 -4.92
C LYS A 135 24.94 4.97 -4.73
N GLN A 136 24.61 5.87 -5.67
CA GLN A 136 23.33 6.58 -5.66
C GLN A 136 22.14 5.62 -5.86
N PHE A 137 22.26 4.69 -6.81
CA PHE A 137 21.24 3.66 -7.05
C PHE A 137 20.97 2.82 -5.80
N VAL A 138 22.05 2.36 -5.13
CA VAL A 138 21.91 1.59 -3.88
C VAL A 138 21.35 2.46 -2.76
N ARG A 139 21.70 3.75 -2.71
CA ARG A 139 21.17 4.69 -1.73
C ARG A 139 19.65 4.83 -1.86
N GLU A 140 19.14 4.96 -3.09
CA GLU A 140 17.71 5.01 -3.35
C GLU A 140 16.98 3.77 -2.79
N ALA A 141 17.54 2.57 -3.02
CA ALA A 141 16.98 1.33 -2.49
C ALA A 141 16.93 1.29 -0.96
N LEU A 142 17.93 1.88 -0.30
CA LEU A 142 17.97 1.99 1.17
C LEU A 142 16.97 3.02 1.68
N ASP A 143 16.88 4.16 1.01
CA ASP A 143 16.00 5.26 1.40
C ASP A 143 14.52 4.82 1.27
N GLU A 144 14.17 4.07 0.23
CA GLU A 144 12.84 3.47 0.09
C GLU A 144 12.53 2.45 1.22
N ALA A 145 13.49 1.59 1.58
CA ALA A 145 13.30 0.69 2.71
C ALA A 145 13.10 1.43 4.05
N LEU A 146 13.83 2.54 4.27
CA LEU A 146 13.67 3.39 5.46
C LEU A 146 12.33 4.15 5.47
N LYS A 147 11.82 4.55 4.30
CA LYS A 147 10.47 5.11 4.17
C LYS A 147 9.42 4.09 4.64
N LEU A 148 9.53 2.83 4.19
CA LEU A 148 8.61 1.77 4.62
C LEU A 148 8.68 1.54 6.13
N GLU A 149 9.88 1.45 6.70
CA GLU A 149 10.08 1.31 8.13
C GLU A 149 9.41 2.44 8.92
N THR A 150 9.59 3.68 8.45
CA THR A 150 8.97 4.87 9.04
C THR A 150 7.45 4.82 8.97
N ALA A 151 6.89 4.41 7.83
CA ALA A 151 5.45 4.29 7.63
C ALA A 151 4.84 3.22 8.55
N LEU A 152 5.46 2.02 8.61
CA LEU A 152 5.03 0.95 9.49
C LEU A 152 5.05 1.35 10.97
N GLY A 153 6.05 2.13 11.38
CA GLY A 153 6.18 2.64 12.76
C GLY A 153 5.08 3.63 13.17
N LYS A 154 4.39 4.26 12.22
CA LYS A 154 3.28 5.19 12.47
C LYS A 154 1.97 4.46 12.81
N LEU A 155 1.79 3.21 12.34
CA LEU A 155 0.54 2.46 12.45
C LEU A 155 0.25 2.01 13.88
N ARG A 156 -1.00 2.19 14.33
CA ARG A 156 -1.50 1.79 15.66
C ARG A 156 -2.51 0.65 15.60
N THR A 157 -3.06 0.37 14.42
CA THR A 157 -4.02 -0.72 14.20
C THR A 157 -3.43 -2.09 14.49
N GLU A 158 -4.29 -3.04 14.86
CA GLU A 158 -3.92 -4.44 15.07
C GLU A 158 -3.50 -5.10 13.75
N ARG A 159 -4.25 -4.83 12.68
CA ARG A 159 -4.00 -5.38 11.34
C ARG A 159 -3.26 -4.37 10.48
N LYS A 160 -2.21 -4.85 9.82
CA LYS A 160 -1.34 -4.00 9.00
C LYS A 160 -1.08 -4.61 7.63
N VAL A 161 -1.22 -3.77 6.62
CA VAL A 161 -0.99 -4.09 5.21
C VAL A 161 0.16 -3.23 4.70
N ALA A 162 1.14 -3.84 4.06
CA ALA A 162 2.18 -3.11 3.34
C ALA A 162 1.83 -3.07 1.84
N LEU A 163 1.83 -1.87 1.26
CA LEU A 163 1.64 -1.64 -0.17
C LEU A 163 2.97 -1.20 -0.79
N LEU A 164 3.41 -1.95 -1.79
CA LEU A 164 4.61 -1.66 -2.56
C LEU A 164 4.28 -1.72 -4.05
N HIS A 165 5.15 -1.13 -4.88
CA HIS A 165 5.13 -1.43 -6.30
C HIS A 165 6.22 -2.45 -6.65
N TYR A 166 7.46 -2.24 -6.19
CA TYR A 166 8.57 -3.19 -6.37
C TYR A 166 8.47 -4.37 -5.40
N SER A 167 8.88 -5.55 -5.87
CA SER A 167 8.83 -6.78 -5.07
C SER A 167 9.82 -6.77 -3.89
N PRO A 168 9.39 -7.15 -2.67
CA PRO A 168 10.29 -7.35 -1.54
C PRO A 168 10.98 -8.72 -1.53
N VAL A 169 10.48 -9.71 -2.29
CA VAL A 169 10.95 -11.09 -2.22
C VAL A 169 11.17 -11.69 -3.61
N VAL A 170 12.20 -12.51 -3.76
CA VAL A 170 12.51 -13.17 -5.03
C VAL A 170 11.39 -14.12 -5.48
N GLY A 171 10.62 -14.69 -4.55
CA GLY A 171 9.61 -15.70 -4.87
C GLY A 171 8.50 -15.21 -5.79
N THR A 172 8.13 -13.92 -5.71
CA THR A 172 7.09 -13.34 -6.57
C THR A 172 7.61 -12.81 -7.91
N VAL A 173 8.94 -12.82 -8.16
CA VAL A 173 9.51 -12.51 -9.48
C VAL A 173 9.91 -13.76 -10.28
N VAL A 174 9.74 -14.94 -9.69
CA VAL A 174 10.00 -16.20 -10.39
C VAL A 174 9.03 -16.35 -11.57
N GLY A 175 9.56 -16.49 -12.77
CA GLY A 175 8.82 -16.49 -14.03
C GLY A 175 9.28 -15.41 -14.99
N GLU A 176 9.83 -14.32 -14.45
CA GLU A 176 10.47 -13.29 -15.24
C GLU A 176 11.85 -13.72 -15.77
N PRO A 177 12.41 -13.08 -16.81
CA PRO A 177 13.80 -13.30 -17.22
C PRO A 177 14.77 -12.98 -16.06
N LEU A 178 15.75 -13.86 -15.83
CA LEU A 178 16.71 -13.72 -14.71
C LEU A 178 17.51 -12.41 -14.79
N GLU A 179 17.76 -11.92 -16.00
CA GLU A 179 18.52 -10.74 -16.29
C GLU A 179 17.88 -9.47 -15.71
N ILE A 180 16.56 -9.45 -15.57
CA ILE A 180 15.83 -8.30 -15.04
C ILE A 180 15.50 -8.40 -13.54
N TYR A 181 15.76 -9.52 -12.88
CA TYR A 181 15.49 -9.67 -11.44
C TYR A 181 16.02 -8.51 -10.59
N PRO A 182 17.25 -7.99 -10.82
CA PRO A 182 17.76 -6.86 -10.05
C PRO A 182 16.93 -5.57 -10.18
N TYR A 183 16.14 -5.47 -11.25
CA TYR A 183 15.27 -4.31 -11.50
C TYR A 183 13.84 -4.50 -11.01
N LEU A 184 13.44 -5.73 -10.64
CA LEU A 184 12.08 -6.05 -10.22
C LEU A 184 11.83 -5.83 -8.73
N GLY A 185 12.88 -5.64 -7.95
CA GLY A 185 12.74 -5.41 -6.53
C GLY A 185 14.05 -5.54 -5.75
N SER A 186 13.92 -5.62 -4.44
CA SER A 186 15.09 -5.69 -3.55
C SER A 186 14.77 -6.38 -2.23
N SER A 187 15.67 -7.27 -1.80
CA SER A 187 15.59 -7.85 -0.44
C SER A 187 15.70 -6.82 0.69
N ARG A 188 16.10 -5.57 0.41
CA ARG A 188 16.09 -4.49 1.41
C ARG A 188 14.67 -4.10 1.81
N LEU A 189 13.71 -4.24 0.88
CA LEU A 189 12.29 -3.99 1.15
C LEU A 189 11.68 -5.04 2.10
N GLU A 190 12.28 -6.24 2.19
CA GLU A 190 11.85 -7.28 3.13
C GLU A 190 12.27 -6.97 4.57
N GLU A 191 13.36 -6.23 4.79
CA GLU A 191 13.90 -5.98 6.14
C GLU A 191 12.90 -5.29 7.08
N PRO A 192 12.20 -4.19 6.71
CA PRO A 192 11.16 -3.60 7.55
C PRO A 192 10.00 -4.55 7.84
N LEU A 193 9.65 -5.42 6.90
CA LEU A 193 8.55 -6.38 7.02
C LEU A 193 8.85 -7.49 8.03
N THR A 194 10.11 -7.71 8.39
CA THR A 194 10.52 -8.65 9.43
C THR A 194 10.58 -8.03 10.82
N ARG A 195 10.72 -6.68 10.90
CA ARG A 195 10.82 -5.94 12.17
C ARG A 195 9.46 -5.52 12.73
N TYR A 196 8.50 -5.29 11.85
CA TYR A 196 7.16 -4.84 12.22
C TYR A 196 6.15 -5.95 11.94
N PRO A 197 5.14 -6.15 12.80
CA PRO A 197 4.08 -7.10 12.52
C PRO A 197 3.26 -6.59 11.32
N VAL A 198 3.31 -7.34 10.22
CA VAL A 198 2.56 -7.09 8.98
C VAL A 198 1.77 -8.36 8.67
N ASP A 199 0.48 -8.23 8.38
CA ASP A 199 -0.38 -9.37 8.09
C ASP A 199 -0.28 -9.81 6.63
N VAL A 200 -0.09 -8.86 5.71
CA VAL A 200 -0.01 -9.11 4.27
C VAL A 200 0.76 -8.00 3.55
N VAL A 201 1.42 -8.36 2.47
CA VAL A 201 2.11 -7.45 1.55
C VAL A 201 1.52 -7.60 0.16
N PHE A 202 1.19 -6.49 -0.49
CA PHE A 202 0.83 -6.43 -1.90
C PHE A 202 1.87 -5.64 -2.69
N HIS A 203 2.17 -6.10 -3.89
CA HIS A 203 3.02 -5.38 -4.84
C HIS A 203 2.62 -5.70 -6.29
N GLY A 204 3.13 -4.92 -7.24
CA GLY A 204 2.95 -5.10 -8.68
C GLY A 204 4.27 -5.39 -9.40
N HIS A 205 4.49 -4.75 -10.53
CA HIS A 205 5.73 -4.63 -11.29
C HIS A 205 6.21 -5.91 -12.02
N ALA A 206 6.10 -7.09 -11.43
CA ALA A 206 6.57 -8.34 -12.05
C ALA A 206 5.42 -9.02 -12.83
N HIS A 207 5.22 -8.60 -14.09
CA HIS A 207 4.06 -8.99 -14.92
C HIS A 207 4.00 -10.47 -15.27
N HIS A 208 5.16 -11.15 -15.29
CA HIS A 208 5.29 -12.58 -15.56
C HIS A 208 5.80 -13.34 -14.33
N GLY A 209 5.80 -12.72 -13.16
CA GLY A 209 6.23 -13.34 -11.92
C GLY A 209 5.25 -14.38 -11.39
N ALA A 210 5.47 -14.83 -10.15
CA ALA A 210 4.53 -15.71 -9.46
C ALA A 210 3.51 -14.87 -8.66
N PRO A 211 2.23 -15.28 -8.58
CA PRO A 211 1.16 -14.50 -7.94
C PRO A 211 1.27 -14.43 -6.43
N GLU A 212 2.03 -15.33 -5.80
CA GLU A 212 2.18 -15.35 -4.35
C GLU A 212 3.50 -15.98 -3.88
N SER A 213 3.99 -15.50 -2.76
CA SER A 213 5.13 -16.04 -2.03
C SER A 213 5.04 -15.66 -0.55
N ARG A 214 6.13 -15.79 0.20
CA ARG A 214 6.23 -15.37 1.60
C ARG A 214 7.56 -14.70 1.86
N THR A 215 7.59 -13.80 2.85
CA THR A 215 8.84 -13.34 3.44
C THR A 215 9.53 -14.48 4.21
N ARG A 216 10.77 -14.26 4.63
CA ARG A 216 11.51 -15.22 5.48
C ARG A 216 10.80 -15.53 6.81
N GLU A 217 10.05 -14.56 7.33
CA GLU A 217 9.26 -14.71 8.57
C GLU A 217 7.83 -15.24 8.31
N GLY A 218 7.54 -15.62 7.06
CA GLY A 218 6.26 -16.25 6.71
C GLY A 218 5.12 -15.29 6.37
N VAL A 219 5.35 -13.97 6.33
CA VAL A 219 4.32 -13.00 5.91
C VAL A 219 3.93 -13.26 4.46
N PRO A 220 2.62 -13.37 4.14
CA PRO A 220 2.16 -13.55 2.76
C PRO A 220 2.53 -12.32 1.90
N VAL A 221 3.05 -12.57 0.72
CA VAL A 221 3.36 -11.55 -0.30
C VAL A 221 2.61 -11.90 -1.58
N TYR A 222 1.80 -10.98 -2.06
CA TYR A 222 1.01 -11.14 -3.28
C TYR A 222 1.46 -10.16 -4.36
N ASN A 223 1.82 -10.71 -5.51
CA ASN A 223 1.97 -9.96 -6.73
C ASN A 223 0.59 -9.77 -7.35
N VAL A 224 0.12 -8.54 -7.36
CA VAL A 224 -1.22 -8.16 -7.82
C VAL A 224 -1.20 -7.40 -9.14
N SER A 225 -0.14 -7.59 -9.94
CA SER A 225 -0.11 -7.09 -11.32
C SER A 225 -1.35 -7.57 -12.08
N MET A 226 -2.09 -6.64 -12.67
CA MET A 226 -3.34 -6.94 -13.38
C MET A 226 -3.12 -7.95 -14.49
N VAL A 227 -2.03 -7.79 -15.26
CA VAL A 227 -1.67 -8.71 -16.36
C VAL A 227 -1.41 -10.12 -15.84
N LEU A 228 -0.67 -10.25 -14.73
CA LEU A 228 -0.40 -11.54 -14.10
C LEU A 228 -1.69 -12.19 -13.60
N LEU A 229 -2.55 -11.43 -12.92
CA LEU A 229 -3.81 -11.96 -12.38
C LEU A 229 -4.76 -12.40 -13.48
N GLN A 230 -4.88 -11.67 -14.59
CA GLN A 230 -5.68 -12.03 -15.76
C GLN A 230 -5.19 -13.36 -16.39
N ASN A 231 -3.88 -13.50 -16.54
CA ASN A 231 -3.29 -14.70 -17.13
C ASN A 231 -3.38 -15.92 -16.21
N THR A 232 -3.26 -15.73 -14.90
CA THR A 232 -3.27 -16.83 -13.92
C THR A 232 -4.68 -17.25 -13.55
N PHE A 233 -5.63 -16.31 -13.49
CA PHE A 233 -7.01 -16.53 -13.03
C PHE A 233 -8.03 -15.93 -13.99
N PRO A 234 -8.12 -16.41 -15.24
CA PRO A 234 -8.94 -15.79 -16.31
C PRO A 234 -10.45 -15.72 -15.99
N ASP A 235 -10.94 -16.59 -15.11
CA ASP A 235 -12.34 -16.69 -14.73
C ASP A 235 -12.72 -15.78 -13.55
N ARG A 236 -11.79 -14.91 -13.09
CA ARG A 236 -12.00 -14.03 -11.93
C ARG A 236 -11.69 -12.59 -12.33
N PRO A 237 -12.29 -11.61 -11.62
CA PRO A 237 -11.86 -10.22 -11.75
C PRO A 237 -10.35 -10.11 -11.41
N PRO A 238 -9.57 -9.29 -12.15
CA PRO A 238 -8.12 -9.19 -11.98
C PRO A 238 -7.71 -8.33 -10.77
N PHE A 239 -8.26 -8.64 -9.63
CA PHE A 239 -7.81 -8.14 -8.33
C PHE A 239 -7.78 -9.29 -7.31
N ARG A 240 -6.85 -9.21 -6.37
CA ARG A 240 -6.74 -10.17 -5.26
C ARG A 240 -7.56 -9.65 -4.09
N VAL A 241 -8.39 -10.50 -3.48
CA VAL A 241 -9.12 -10.16 -2.25
C VAL A 241 -8.55 -10.97 -1.09
N ILE A 242 -8.25 -10.28 0.01
CA ILE A 242 -7.84 -10.87 1.29
C ILE A 242 -8.78 -10.38 2.37
N GLU A 243 -9.20 -11.30 3.22
CA GLU A 243 -10.04 -11.01 4.37
C GLU A 243 -9.18 -10.96 5.64
N LEU A 244 -9.22 -9.82 6.35
CA LEU A 244 -8.49 -9.59 7.58
C LEU A 244 -9.47 -9.47 8.75
N PRO A 245 -9.37 -10.35 9.77
CA PRO A 245 -10.21 -10.26 10.95
C PRO A 245 -9.82 -9.03 11.77
N ILE A 246 -10.81 -8.24 12.20
CA ILE A 246 -10.60 -7.11 13.09
C ILE A 246 -11.29 -7.37 14.45
N SER A 247 -10.64 -6.89 15.53
CA SER A 247 -11.27 -6.90 16.85
C SER A 247 -12.14 -5.64 16.97
N ARG A 248 -13.45 -5.79 17.27
CA ARG A 248 -14.23 -4.64 17.71
C ARG A 248 -13.68 -4.19 19.06
N HIS A 249 -13.00 -3.07 19.14
CA HIS A 249 -12.90 -2.33 20.38
C HIS A 249 -14.32 -1.80 20.65
N ASN A 250 -14.93 -2.25 21.75
CA ASN A 250 -16.15 -1.68 22.26
C ASN A 250 -15.90 -0.18 22.52
N GLN A 251 -16.40 0.69 21.65
CA GLN A 251 -16.48 2.12 21.92
C GLN A 251 -17.49 2.42 23.05
N ASP A 252 -18.14 1.40 23.61
CA ASP A 252 -19.14 1.53 24.66
C ASP A 252 -18.58 1.51 26.10
N ASP A 253 -17.26 1.32 26.28
CA ASP A 253 -16.62 1.32 27.62
C ASP A 253 -16.04 2.68 28.05
N ALA A 254 -16.43 3.79 27.41
CA ALA A 254 -16.23 5.10 27.97
C ALA A 254 -17.27 5.33 29.07
N GLU A 255 -16.99 4.86 30.30
CA GLU A 255 -17.75 5.30 31.48
C GLU A 255 -17.80 6.85 31.48
N PRO A 256 -19.00 7.44 31.67
CA PRO A 256 -19.09 8.90 31.77
C PRO A 256 -18.30 9.35 33.00
N VAL A 257 -17.26 10.15 32.75
CA VAL A 257 -16.50 10.78 33.82
C VAL A 257 -17.49 11.58 34.68
N PRO A 258 -17.67 11.28 35.99
CA PRO A 258 -18.57 12.04 36.84
C PRO A 258 -18.09 13.47 36.93
N VAL A 259 -18.93 14.39 36.51
CA VAL A 259 -18.70 15.82 36.67
C VAL A 259 -18.69 16.12 38.20
N GLY A 260 -17.50 16.10 38.78
CA GLY A 260 -17.28 16.40 40.17
C GLY A 260 -17.56 17.89 40.42
N ALA A 261 -18.53 18.15 41.32
CA ALA A 261 -18.88 19.45 41.82
C ALA A 261 -17.64 20.13 42.45
N THR A 262 -17.28 21.30 41.96
CA THR A 262 -16.29 22.15 42.56
C THR A 262 -16.81 22.73 43.88
N PRO A 263 -16.15 22.53 45.03
CA PRO A 263 -16.55 23.22 46.26
C PRO A 263 -16.08 24.66 46.21
N LEU A 264 -17.04 25.57 46.33
CA LEU A 264 -16.81 26.99 46.56
C LEU A 264 -15.97 27.20 47.82
N ARG A 265 -14.73 27.67 47.72
CA ARG A 265 -13.94 28.19 48.81
C ARG A 265 -14.45 29.61 49.13
N ARG A 266 -15.05 29.80 50.33
CA ARG A 266 -15.31 31.10 50.91
C ARG A 266 -13.97 31.79 51.21
N VAL A 267 -13.81 32.98 50.66
CA VAL A 267 -12.79 33.94 51.08
C VAL A 267 -13.30 34.56 52.39
N THR A 268 -12.60 34.35 53.50
CA THR A 268 -12.78 35.12 54.72
C THR A 268 -11.74 36.22 54.75
N ASP A 269 -12.22 37.46 54.63
CA ASP A 269 -11.49 38.65 54.97
C ASP A 269 -11.05 38.63 56.45
N ARG A 270 -9.82 39.01 56.73
CA ARG A 270 -9.38 39.54 57.98
C ARG A 270 -8.55 40.79 57.72
N PRO A 271 -8.95 41.90 58.35
CA PRO A 271 -8.15 43.14 58.35
C PRO A 271 -7.21 43.17 59.55
N GLY A 272 -6.10 43.87 59.41
CA GLY A 272 -5.52 44.59 60.50
C GLY A 272 -4.22 44.08 61.13
N ALA A 273 -3.21 44.77 60.99
CA ALA A 273 -2.21 45.46 61.76
C ALA A 273 -0.87 45.56 61.07
#